data_c9e6a190754402fe93a4ee599a54d401
#
_entry.id   c9e6a190754402fe93a4ee599a54d401
#
_cell.length_a   1.000
_cell.length_b   1.000
_cell.length_c   1.000
_cell.angle_alpha   90.00
_cell.angle_beta   90.00
_cell.angle_gamma   90.00
#
_symmetry.space_group_name_H-M   'P 1'
#
loop_
_entity.id
_entity.type
_entity.pdbx_description
1 polymer ?
#
loop_
_entity_poly.entity_id
_entity_poly.type
_entity_poly.pdbx_seq_one_letter_code
_entity_poly.pdbx_strand_id
1 'polypeptide(L)'
;MKLNLSADEVLKTTRSVRKRLDFDKPVERSVVEECLEIALQAPTGSNSQGWHFIIVEDAAKKKALSDIYMENFKLYAGMPRPEREASDPRAQRMDKVVDSATYLAKNFHRSPLLMIPAIEGRLDNLPSFATASIWGSLLPAVWSFMLALRERGMGSAWTTSTS
;
A
#
# COMPACT_ATOMS: atom_id res chain seq x y z
N MET A 1 19.68 -5.92 -1.96
CA MET A 1 20.23 -6.04 -3.35
C MET A 1 19.44 -5.08 -4.24
N LYS A 2 20.13 -4.25 -5.05
CA LYS A 2 19.44 -3.35 -6.02
C LYS A 2 19.35 -4.06 -7.37
N LEU A 3 18.24 -3.82 -8.10
CA LEU A 3 18.00 -4.41 -9.43
C LEU A 3 18.58 -3.56 -10.56
N ASN A 4 19.09 -2.35 -10.25
CA ASN A 4 19.63 -1.38 -11.20
C ASN A 4 18.67 -1.02 -12.33
N LEU A 5 17.39 -0.86 -11.98
CA LEU A 5 16.35 -0.46 -12.90
C LEU A 5 16.44 1.06 -13.17
N SER A 6 16.23 1.45 -14.42
CA SER A 6 15.99 2.87 -14.74
C SER A 6 14.69 3.38 -14.12
N ALA A 7 14.54 4.69 -14.01
CA ALA A 7 13.30 5.30 -13.50
C ALA A 7 12.06 4.81 -14.28
N ASP A 8 12.17 4.72 -15.61
CA ASP A 8 11.11 4.21 -16.48
C ASP A 8 10.75 2.75 -16.18
N GLU A 9 11.74 1.90 -15.95
CA GLU A 9 11.51 0.48 -15.63
C GLU A 9 10.87 0.32 -14.28
N VAL A 10 11.29 1.07 -13.27
CA VAL A 10 10.64 1.08 -11.94
C VAL A 10 9.18 1.46 -12.09
N LEU A 11 8.89 2.59 -12.74
CA LEU A 11 7.52 3.08 -12.93
C LEU A 11 6.66 2.12 -13.76
N LYS A 12 7.19 1.57 -14.84
CA LYS A 12 6.48 0.66 -15.74
C LYS A 12 6.26 -0.73 -15.15
N THR A 13 7.06 -1.16 -14.18
CA THR A 13 7.01 -2.53 -13.64
C THR A 13 6.52 -2.65 -12.21
N THR A 14 6.35 -1.55 -11.47
CA THR A 14 5.73 -1.57 -10.13
C THR A 14 4.26 -1.94 -10.25
N ARG A 15 3.83 -2.92 -9.47
CA ARG A 15 2.45 -3.43 -9.42
C ARG A 15 2.11 -3.84 -7.98
N SER A 16 0.82 -3.84 -7.67
CA SER A 16 0.32 -4.51 -6.46
C SER A 16 0.66 -6.00 -6.50
N VAL A 17 1.53 -6.43 -5.62
CA VAL A 17 1.95 -7.84 -5.49
C VAL A 17 1.15 -8.47 -4.36
N ARG A 18 0.49 -9.59 -4.62
CA ARG A 18 -0.34 -10.30 -3.64
C ARG A 18 0.03 -11.78 -3.57
N LYS A 19 -0.38 -12.59 -4.54
CA LYS A 19 -0.09 -14.04 -4.58
C LYS A 19 1.40 -14.39 -4.73
N ARG A 20 2.21 -13.45 -5.21
CA ARG A 20 3.65 -13.65 -5.41
C ARG A 20 4.50 -13.05 -4.28
N LEU A 21 3.87 -12.59 -3.20
CA LEU A 21 4.60 -12.22 -1.99
C LEU A 21 5.16 -13.50 -1.36
N ASP A 22 6.46 -13.49 -1.10
CA ASP A 22 7.13 -14.52 -0.31
C ASP A 22 7.02 -14.12 1.16
N PHE A 23 6.07 -14.74 1.85
CA PHE A 23 5.79 -14.43 3.26
C PHE A 23 6.81 -15.02 4.23
N ASP A 24 7.62 -15.95 3.79
CA ASP A 24 8.60 -16.63 4.64
C ASP A 24 9.98 -15.95 4.54
N LYS A 25 10.15 -15.03 3.59
CA LYS A 25 11.37 -14.27 3.42
C LYS A 25 11.38 -13.01 4.29
N PRO A 26 12.33 -12.87 5.23
CA PRO A 26 12.41 -11.67 6.07
C PRO A 26 12.73 -10.43 5.23
N VAL A 27 12.32 -9.28 5.73
CA VAL A 27 12.69 -7.96 5.19
C VAL A 27 13.64 -7.28 6.15
N GLU A 28 14.83 -6.96 5.67
CA GLU A 28 15.86 -6.28 6.46
C GLU A 28 15.42 -4.85 6.81
N ARG A 29 15.49 -4.50 8.09
CA ARG A 29 15.09 -3.18 8.58
C ARG A 29 15.84 -2.04 7.88
N SER A 30 17.14 -2.19 7.69
CA SER A 30 17.98 -1.21 6.97
C SER A 30 17.47 -0.90 5.57
N VAL A 31 16.94 -1.91 4.86
CA VAL A 31 16.38 -1.73 3.52
C VAL A 31 15.06 -0.94 3.58
N VAL A 32 14.26 -1.14 4.62
CA VAL A 32 13.03 -0.35 4.85
C VAL A 32 13.39 1.11 5.13
N GLU A 33 14.39 1.35 5.97
CA GLU A 33 14.88 2.68 6.32
C GLU A 33 15.42 3.42 5.09
N GLU A 34 16.25 2.77 4.25
CA GLU A 34 16.68 3.34 2.97
C GLU A 34 15.50 3.70 2.04
N CYS A 35 14.46 2.87 2.00
CA CYS A 35 13.27 3.16 1.20
C CYS A 35 12.48 4.34 1.76
N LEU A 36 12.44 4.49 3.09
CA LEU A 36 11.81 5.64 3.74
C LEU A 36 12.57 6.94 3.46
N GLU A 37 13.90 6.93 3.50
CA GLU A 37 14.72 8.11 3.15
C GLU A 37 14.39 8.63 1.73
N ILE A 38 14.17 7.71 0.79
CA ILE A 38 13.74 8.06 -0.58
C ILE A 38 12.31 8.59 -0.58
N ALA A 39 11.41 7.96 0.17
CA ALA A 39 10.00 8.35 0.27
C ALA A 39 9.82 9.77 0.84
N LEU A 40 10.65 10.13 1.80
CA LEU A 40 10.63 11.45 2.46
C LEU A 40 11.12 12.61 1.57
N GLN A 41 11.59 12.32 0.34
CA GLN A 41 11.85 13.36 -0.66
C GLN A 41 10.58 13.87 -1.36
N ALA A 42 9.43 13.25 -1.08
CA ALA A 42 8.16 13.69 -1.65
C ALA A 42 7.79 15.10 -1.20
N PRO A 43 7.14 15.92 -2.04
CA PRO A 43 6.69 17.25 -1.63
C PRO A 43 5.51 17.18 -0.65
N THR A 44 5.38 18.20 0.21
CA THR A 44 4.22 18.38 1.09
C THR A 44 3.65 19.78 0.98
N GLY A 45 2.36 19.91 1.24
CA GLY A 45 1.72 21.22 1.36
C GLY A 45 2.41 22.07 2.40
N SER A 46 2.79 23.30 2.04
CA SER A 46 3.51 24.25 2.91
C SER A 46 4.79 23.70 3.54
N ASN A 47 5.40 22.68 2.94
CA ASN A 47 6.56 21.98 3.49
C ASN A 47 6.35 21.48 4.93
N SER A 48 5.15 21.06 5.27
CA SER A 48 4.76 20.67 6.63
C SER A 48 5.46 19.39 7.12
N GLN A 49 5.75 18.45 6.19
CA GLN A 49 6.48 17.20 6.46
C GLN A 49 5.93 16.41 7.66
N GLY A 50 4.61 16.47 7.87
CA GLY A 50 3.92 15.85 9.01
C GLY A 50 3.66 14.36 8.85
N TRP A 51 4.51 13.62 8.12
CA TRP A 51 4.36 12.17 7.94
C TRP A 51 4.82 11.37 9.14
N HIS A 52 4.16 10.27 9.37
CA HIS A 52 4.59 9.20 10.27
C HIS A 52 4.44 7.86 9.56
N PHE A 53 5.45 7.02 9.67
CA PHE A 53 5.44 5.67 9.11
C PHE A 53 5.61 4.67 10.24
N ILE A 54 4.53 3.96 10.57
CA ILE A 54 4.50 2.98 11.65
C ILE A 54 4.79 1.61 11.05
N ILE A 55 5.92 1.03 11.39
CA ILE A 55 6.34 -0.31 10.96
C ILE A 55 5.89 -1.32 12.00
N VAL A 56 5.13 -2.31 11.58
CA VAL A 56 4.58 -3.36 12.44
C VAL A 56 5.16 -4.70 12.05
N GLU A 57 6.01 -5.25 12.90
CA GLU A 57 6.65 -6.57 12.76
C GLU A 57 6.10 -7.58 13.78
N ASP A 58 5.59 -7.11 14.91
CA ASP A 58 5.01 -7.94 15.96
C ASP A 58 3.85 -8.80 15.43
N ALA A 59 3.93 -10.11 15.64
CA ALA A 59 2.97 -11.06 15.10
C ALA A 59 1.54 -10.85 15.62
N ALA A 60 1.38 -10.50 16.90
CA ALA A 60 0.06 -10.29 17.50
C ALA A 60 -0.58 -9.01 16.95
N LYS A 61 0.20 -7.94 16.79
CA LYS A 61 -0.27 -6.68 16.18
C LYS A 61 -0.60 -6.87 14.71
N LYS A 62 0.22 -7.58 13.94
CA LYS A 62 -0.09 -7.92 12.54
C LYS A 62 -1.38 -8.73 12.43
N LYS A 63 -1.60 -9.68 13.35
CA LYS A 63 -2.85 -10.46 13.40
C LYS A 63 -4.06 -9.57 13.68
N ALA A 64 -3.97 -8.68 14.68
CA ALA A 64 -5.06 -7.75 15.00
C ALA A 64 -5.40 -6.83 13.80
N LEU A 65 -4.39 -6.27 13.13
CA LEU A 65 -4.59 -5.47 11.91
C LEU A 65 -5.21 -6.30 10.77
N SER A 66 -4.80 -7.56 10.65
CA SER A 66 -5.36 -8.48 9.65
C SER A 66 -6.84 -8.78 9.91
N ASP A 67 -7.26 -8.87 11.16
CA ASP A 67 -8.65 -9.11 11.51
C ASP A 67 -9.52 -7.90 11.16
N ILE A 68 -9.08 -6.69 11.49
CA ILE A 68 -9.74 -5.44 11.08
C ILE A 68 -9.81 -5.34 9.54
N TYR A 69 -8.70 -5.62 8.87
CA TYR A 69 -8.66 -5.61 7.40
C TYR A 69 -9.66 -6.62 6.80
N MET A 70 -9.75 -7.83 7.37
CA MET A 70 -10.65 -8.87 6.89
C MET A 70 -12.13 -8.47 7.06
N GLU A 71 -12.49 -7.83 8.17
CA GLU A 71 -13.87 -7.35 8.40
C GLU A 71 -14.26 -6.31 7.34
N ASN A 72 -13.42 -5.30 7.14
CA ASN A 72 -13.64 -4.27 6.12
C ASN A 72 -13.60 -4.82 4.70
N PHE A 73 -12.71 -5.80 4.43
CA PHE A 73 -12.65 -6.47 3.14
C PHE A 73 -13.95 -7.23 2.81
N LYS A 74 -14.59 -7.86 3.78
CA LYS A 74 -15.89 -8.52 3.58
C LYS A 74 -16.97 -7.51 3.20
N LEU A 75 -17.02 -6.36 3.87
CA LEU A 75 -17.94 -5.27 3.53
C LEU A 75 -17.70 -4.78 2.10
N TYR A 76 -16.44 -4.48 1.77
CA TYR A 76 -16.07 -4.06 0.41
C TYR A 76 -16.40 -5.12 -0.66
N ALA A 77 -16.16 -6.38 -0.39
CA ALA A 77 -16.46 -7.47 -1.31
C ALA A 77 -17.96 -7.65 -1.57
N GLY A 78 -18.81 -7.26 -0.62
CA GLY A 78 -20.27 -7.27 -0.73
C GLY A 78 -20.87 -6.04 -1.43
N MET A 79 -20.06 -5.00 -1.72
CA MET A 79 -20.56 -3.81 -2.40
C MET A 79 -20.92 -4.09 -3.86
N PRO A 80 -21.98 -3.46 -4.40
CA PRO A 80 -22.31 -3.52 -5.82
C PRO A 80 -21.13 -3.09 -6.67
N ARG A 81 -20.86 -3.83 -7.73
CA ARG A 81 -19.80 -3.49 -8.69
C ARG A 81 -20.38 -2.79 -9.89
N PRO A 82 -19.63 -1.84 -10.50
CA PRO A 82 -20.06 -1.25 -11.77
C PRO A 82 -20.24 -2.34 -12.82
N GLU A 83 -21.40 -2.36 -13.47
CA GLU A 83 -21.62 -3.21 -14.65
C GLU A 83 -20.67 -2.77 -15.78
N ARG A 84 -20.11 -3.73 -16.46
CA ARG A 84 -19.22 -3.52 -17.61
C ARG A 84 -19.58 -4.47 -18.71
N GLU A 85 -19.45 -4.04 -19.94
CA GLU A 85 -19.60 -4.92 -21.10
C GLU A 85 -18.57 -6.07 -21.06
N ALA A 86 -18.95 -7.23 -21.55
CA ALA A 86 -18.08 -8.41 -21.58
C ALA A 86 -16.79 -8.20 -22.41
N SER A 87 -16.84 -7.28 -23.39
CA SER A 87 -15.69 -6.84 -24.22
C SER A 87 -14.68 -5.98 -23.45
N ASP A 88 -15.06 -5.40 -22.31
CA ASP A 88 -14.15 -4.55 -21.50
C ASP A 88 -13.03 -5.43 -20.90
N PRO A 89 -11.74 -5.14 -21.19
CA PRO A 89 -10.62 -5.89 -20.61
C PRO A 89 -10.60 -5.89 -19.08
N ARG A 90 -11.21 -4.88 -18.44
CA ARG A 90 -11.34 -4.78 -16.98
C ARG A 90 -12.34 -5.81 -16.45
N ALA A 91 -13.45 -6.04 -17.17
CA ALA A 91 -14.41 -7.08 -16.83
C ALA A 91 -13.75 -8.47 -16.88
N GLN A 92 -13.04 -8.78 -17.97
CA GLN A 92 -12.35 -10.05 -18.17
C GLN A 92 -11.28 -10.37 -17.11
N ARG A 93 -10.71 -9.35 -16.48
CA ARG A 93 -9.68 -9.49 -15.43
C ARG A 93 -10.24 -9.51 -14.02
N MET A 94 -11.51 -9.18 -13.84
CA MET A 94 -12.09 -8.93 -12.52
C MET A 94 -11.97 -10.15 -11.60
N ASP A 95 -12.27 -11.35 -12.08
CA ASP A 95 -12.19 -12.58 -11.27
C ASP A 95 -10.77 -12.81 -10.74
N LYS A 96 -9.75 -12.57 -11.56
CA LYS A 96 -8.34 -12.68 -11.15
C LYS A 96 -7.96 -11.62 -10.11
N VAL A 97 -8.51 -10.41 -10.24
CA VAL A 97 -8.29 -9.33 -9.28
C VAL A 97 -8.92 -9.69 -7.93
N VAL A 98 -10.17 -10.14 -7.94
CA VAL A 98 -10.89 -10.56 -6.72
C VAL A 98 -10.20 -11.73 -6.03
N ASP A 99 -9.84 -12.76 -6.79
CA ASP A 99 -9.14 -13.93 -6.28
C ASP A 99 -7.80 -13.53 -5.63
N SER A 100 -7.02 -12.66 -6.28
CA SER A 100 -5.75 -12.18 -5.72
C SER A 100 -5.94 -11.30 -4.48
N ALA A 101 -6.98 -10.47 -4.43
CA ALA A 101 -7.29 -9.63 -3.28
C ALA A 101 -7.76 -10.48 -2.09
N THR A 102 -8.61 -11.47 -2.35
CA THR A 102 -9.06 -12.44 -1.34
C THR A 102 -7.89 -13.24 -0.77
N TYR A 103 -6.96 -13.66 -1.62
CA TYR A 103 -5.75 -14.34 -1.18
C TYR A 103 -4.94 -13.45 -0.21
N LEU A 104 -4.72 -12.18 -0.56
CA LEU A 104 -4.01 -11.25 0.32
C LEU A 104 -4.76 -11.07 1.65
N ALA A 105 -6.07 -10.86 1.62
CA ALA A 105 -6.88 -10.68 2.83
C ALA A 105 -6.74 -11.87 3.80
N LYS A 106 -6.75 -13.09 3.30
CA LYS A 106 -6.57 -14.30 4.10
C LYS A 106 -5.16 -14.46 4.68
N ASN A 107 -4.14 -13.91 4.02
CA ASN A 107 -2.73 -14.07 4.37
C ASN A 107 -2.07 -12.79 4.88
N PHE A 108 -2.83 -11.71 5.10
CA PHE A 108 -2.32 -10.38 5.41
C PHE A 108 -1.38 -10.38 6.63
N HIS A 109 -1.74 -11.11 7.70
CA HIS A 109 -0.94 -11.29 8.90
C HIS A 109 0.41 -11.98 8.68
N ARG A 110 0.57 -12.71 7.57
CA ARG A 110 1.82 -13.42 7.23
C ARG A 110 2.86 -12.50 6.61
N SER A 111 2.49 -11.29 6.17
CA SER A 111 3.46 -10.35 5.64
C SER A 111 4.61 -10.15 6.64
N PRO A 112 5.88 -10.14 6.20
CA PRO A 112 7.02 -9.95 7.10
C PRO A 112 6.87 -8.68 7.93
N LEU A 113 6.41 -7.58 7.30
CA LEU A 113 6.03 -6.34 7.98
C LEU A 113 4.77 -5.73 7.36
N LEU A 114 4.06 -4.94 8.14
CA LEU A 114 3.02 -4.04 7.68
C LEU A 114 3.47 -2.60 7.95
N MET A 115 3.17 -1.68 7.03
CA MET A 115 3.43 -0.27 7.21
C MET A 115 2.12 0.50 7.23
N ILE A 116 1.93 1.33 8.25
CA ILE A 116 0.79 2.24 8.37
C ILE A 116 1.33 3.65 8.17
N PRO A 117 1.09 4.27 7.00
CA PRO A 117 1.39 5.67 6.82
C PRO A 117 0.33 6.51 7.52
N ALA A 118 0.76 7.49 8.29
CA ALA A 118 -0.09 8.44 8.97
C ALA A 118 0.42 9.88 8.71
N ILE A 119 -0.45 10.84 8.89
CA ILE A 119 -0.13 12.27 8.79
C ILE A 119 -0.71 13.01 9.98
N GLU A 120 -0.03 14.04 10.43
CA GLU A 120 -0.47 14.85 11.55
C GLU A 120 -1.81 15.55 11.26
N GLY A 121 -2.62 15.64 12.31
CA GLY A 121 -3.92 16.28 12.29
C GLY A 121 -5.08 15.32 12.02
N ARG A 122 -6.29 15.86 12.11
CA ARG A 122 -7.55 15.16 11.81
C ARG A 122 -8.16 15.78 10.57
N LEU A 123 -8.75 14.95 9.72
CA LEU A 123 -9.38 15.38 8.46
C LEU A 123 -10.86 15.68 8.64
N ASP A 124 -11.42 15.32 9.78
CA ASP A 124 -12.84 15.49 10.08
C ASP A 124 -13.20 16.98 10.03
N ASN A 125 -14.23 17.31 9.30
CA ASN A 125 -14.76 18.67 9.15
C ASN A 125 -13.83 19.71 8.47
N LEU A 126 -12.77 19.26 7.80
CA LEU A 126 -11.95 20.17 7.00
C LEU A 126 -12.60 20.44 5.64
N PRO A 127 -12.39 21.64 5.06
CA PRO A 127 -12.79 21.91 3.68
C PRO A 127 -12.10 20.95 2.71
N SER A 128 -12.75 20.62 1.60
CA SER A 128 -12.27 19.63 0.61
C SER A 128 -10.86 19.95 0.09
N PHE A 129 -10.52 21.23 -0.10
CA PHE A 129 -9.18 21.61 -0.56
C PHE A 129 -8.09 21.30 0.47
N ALA A 130 -8.38 21.47 1.76
CA ALA A 130 -7.44 21.17 2.84
C ALA A 130 -7.25 19.65 2.97
N THR A 131 -8.34 18.88 2.95
CA THR A 131 -8.30 17.42 2.92
C THR A 131 -7.50 16.90 1.71
N ALA A 132 -7.72 17.46 0.52
CA ALA A 132 -6.98 17.10 -0.69
C ALA A 132 -5.49 17.42 -0.56
N SER A 133 -5.11 18.56 0.04
CA SER A 133 -3.72 18.94 0.27
C SER A 133 -3.01 17.98 1.22
N ILE A 134 -3.70 17.54 2.29
CA ILE A 134 -3.14 16.61 3.27
C ILE A 134 -2.91 15.24 2.63
N TRP A 135 -3.90 14.68 1.93
CA TRP A 135 -3.72 13.43 1.19
C TRP A 135 -2.67 13.56 0.08
N GLY A 136 -2.65 14.69 -0.63
CA GLY A 136 -1.63 15.02 -1.63
C GLY A 136 -0.22 15.09 -1.06
N SER A 137 -0.07 15.29 0.23
CA SER A 137 1.22 15.27 0.92
C SER A 137 1.64 13.85 1.35
N LEU A 138 0.70 12.99 1.74
CA LEU A 138 1.00 11.64 2.21
C LEU A 138 1.17 10.64 1.05
N LEU A 139 0.25 10.66 0.09
CA LEU A 139 0.18 9.61 -0.94
C LEU A 139 1.42 9.55 -1.85
N PRO A 140 2.04 10.68 -2.26
CA PRO A 140 3.28 10.64 -3.03
C PRO A 140 4.44 9.98 -2.28
N ALA A 141 4.56 10.19 -0.97
CA ALA A 141 5.58 9.54 -0.15
C ALA A 141 5.35 8.03 -0.08
N VAL A 142 4.11 7.58 0.12
CA VAL A 142 3.76 6.14 0.11
C VAL A 142 4.08 5.51 -1.25
N TRP A 143 3.73 6.18 -2.35
CA TRP A 143 4.05 5.69 -3.68
C TRP A 143 5.56 5.62 -3.93
N SER A 144 6.31 6.65 -3.55
CA SER A 144 7.77 6.66 -3.65
C SER A 144 8.42 5.53 -2.85
N PHE A 145 7.91 5.23 -1.66
CA PHE A 145 8.31 4.07 -0.87
C PHE A 145 8.12 2.75 -1.65
N MET A 146 6.95 2.57 -2.27
CA MET A 146 6.66 1.37 -3.06
C MET A 146 7.58 1.23 -4.29
N LEU A 147 7.93 2.34 -4.94
CA LEU A 147 8.89 2.37 -6.04
C LEU A 147 10.30 2.00 -5.56
N ALA A 148 10.73 2.51 -4.40
CA ALA A 148 12.01 2.19 -3.80
C ALA A 148 12.10 0.70 -3.40
N LEU A 149 11.01 0.12 -2.89
CA LEU A 149 10.90 -1.33 -2.64
C LEU A 149 11.06 -2.13 -3.93
N ARG A 150 10.42 -1.70 -5.02
CA ARG A 150 10.50 -2.38 -6.33
C ARG A 150 11.94 -2.44 -6.83
N GLU A 151 12.70 -1.35 -6.73
CA GLU A 151 14.11 -1.30 -7.13
C GLU A 151 14.99 -2.27 -6.31
N ARG A 152 14.56 -2.63 -5.10
CA ARG A 152 15.22 -3.58 -4.21
C ARG A 152 14.69 -5.02 -4.34
N GLY A 153 13.88 -5.28 -5.38
CA GLY A 153 13.31 -6.61 -5.65
C GLY A 153 12.21 -7.03 -4.69
N MET A 154 11.68 -6.09 -3.89
CA MET A 154 10.59 -6.36 -2.96
C MET A 154 9.23 -6.07 -3.59
N GLY A 155 8.25 -6.89 -3.24
CA GLY A 155 6.85 -6.68 -3.59
C GLY A 155 6.11 -5.91 -2.51
N SER A 156 5.12 -5.12 -2.92
CA SER A 156 4.23 -4.41 -1.99
C SER A 156 2.80 -4.42 -2.50
N ALA A 157 1.86 -4.24 -1.60
CA ALA A 157 0.45 -4.05 -1.92
C ALA A 157 -0.12 -2.94 -1.04
N TRP A 158 -0.71 -1.94 -1.67
CA TRP A 158 -1.41 -0.89 -0.96
C TRP A 158 -2.86 -1.31 -0.71
N THR A 159 -3.31 -1.19 0.53
CA THR A 159 -4.69 -1.45 0.95
C THR A 159 -5.21 -0.25 1.74
N THR A 160 -6.52 -0.01 1.69
CA THR A 160 -7.19 1.13 2.35
C THR A 160 -8.33 0.70 3.27
N SER A 161 -8.41 -0.58 3.59
CA SER A 161 -9.53 -1.15 4.33
C SER A 161 -9.21 -1.38 5.83
N THR A 162 -8.47 -0.46 6.44
CA THR A 162 -8.03 -0.56 7.86
C THR A 162 -8.54 0.56 8.75
N SER A 163 -9.55 1.31 8.29
CA SER A 163 -10.21 2.38 9.07
C SER A 163 -11.27 1.84 9.99
#